data_098bf25d30723cb0dceb416bf8e19d12
#
_entry.id   098bf25d30723cb0dceb416bf8e19d12
#
_cell.length_a   1.000
_cell.length_b   1.000
_cell.length_c   1.000
_cell.angle_alpha   90.00
_cell.angle_beta   90.00
_cell.angle_gamma   90.00
#
_symmetry.space_group_name_H-M   'P 1'
#
loop_
_entity.id
_entity.type
_entity.pdbx_description
1 polymer ?
#
loop_
_entity_poly.entity_id
_entity_poly.type
_entity_poly.pdbx_seq_one_letter_code
_entity_poly.pdbx_strand_id
1 'polypeptide(L)'
;NHEMVSTKIAQNIAERLRFSNKEKEKLITLVRWHQFTVDERQTDTALRRFIRNVGKEYLDDILALRTGDRIGGGARETSWRLDLYKKRLTDVQKQPFTVSDLKVSGYDVMKIYNIGPGPIIGKILNILFHEVVELKTPNKREILIEKIEEHKKRQNVN
;
A
#
# COMPACT_ATOMS: atom_id res chain seq x y z
N ASN A 1 13.32 16.92 -6.91
CA ASN A 1 14.55 16.08 -6.75
C ASN A 1 15.29 16.30 -5.43
N HIS A 2 14.85 17.27 -4.57
CA HIS A 2 15.53 17.49 -3.28
C HIS A 2 15.31 16.32 -2.29
N GLU A 3 14.20 15.60 -2.38
CA GLU A 3 13.91 14.44 -1.53
C GLU A 3 14.95 13.33 -1.71
N MET A 4 15.42 13.11 -2.94
CA MET A 4 16.46 12.10 -3.23
C MET A 4 17.82 12.52 -2.66
N VAL A 5 18.16 13.81 -2.78
CA VAL A 5 19.41 14.37 -2.20
C VAL A 5 19.35 14.30 -0.69
N SER A 6 18.24 14.75 -0.08
CA SER A 6 18.02 14.69 1.37
C SER A 6 18.06 13.26 1.90
N THR A 7 17.51 12.29 1.17
CA THR A 7 17.58 10.86 1.52
C THR A 7 19.03 10.37 1.59
N LYS A 8 19.86 10.73 0.60
CA LYS A 8 21.27 10.35 0.58
C LYS A 8 22.07 10.98 1.73
N ILE A 9 21.78 12.25 2.02
CA ILE A 9 22.38 12.96 3.17
C ILE A 9 21.97 12.27 4.49
N ALA A 10 20.68 11.98 4.66
CA ALA A 10 20.16 11.30 5.84
C ALA A 10 20.79 9.92 6.05
N GLN A 11 21.00 9.16 4.97
CA GLN A 11 21.69 7.88 5.02
C GLN A 11 23.11 8.03 5.53
N ASN A 12 23.89 8.96 4.97
CA ASN A 12 25.27 9.21 5.40
C ASN A 12 25.34 9.65 6.87
N ILE A 13 24.40 10.49 7.32
CA ILE A 13 24.32 10.93 8.72
C ILE A 13 24.02 9.74 9.63
N ALA A 14 23.03 8.90 9.27
CA ALA A 14 22.65 7.73 10.06
C ALA A 14 23.80 6.71 10.17
N GLU A 15 24.59 6.52 9.11
CA GLU A 15 25.77 5.67 9.11
C GLU A 15 26.86 6.24 10.04
N ARG A 16 27.15 7.53 9.91
CA ARG A 16 28.15 8.20 10.76
C ARG A 16 27.78 8.17 12.23
N LEU A 17 26.48 8.33 12.55
CA LEU A 17 25.97 8.29 13.92
C LEU A 17 25.68 6.87 14.43
N ARG A 18 25.97 5.85 13.61
CA ARG A 18 25.79 4.42 13.95
C ARG A 18 24.37 4.07 14.36
N PHE A 19 23.38 4.60 13.65
CA PHE A 19 22.00 4.22 13.84
C PHE A 19 21.81 2.73 13.57
N SER A 20 20.92 2.09 14.32
CA SER A 20 20.50 0.71 14.03
C SER A 20 19.81 0.65 12.64
N ASN A 21 19.75 -0.53 12.04
CA ASN A 21 19.12 -0.70 10.74
C ASN A 21 17.64 -0.21 10.73
N LYS A 22 16.91 -0.45 11.82
CA LYS A 22 15.52 -0.01 11.97
C LYS A 22 15.40 1.52 12.05
N GLU A 23 16.26 2.18 12.80
CA GLU A 23 16.28 3.65 12.91
C GLU A 23 16.69 4.29 11.58
N LYS A 24 17.67 3.69 10.89
CA LYS A 24 18.11 4.12 9.56
C LYS A 24 16.97 4.01 8.54
N GLU A 25 16.28 2.88 8.50
CA GLU A 25 15.13 2.66 7.62
C GLU A 25 14.02 3.68 7.88
N LYS A 26 13.66 3.88 9.15
CA LYS A 26 12.65 4.88 9.55
C LYS A 26 13.05 6.28 9.09
N LEU A 27 14.28 6.72 9.41
CA LEU A 27 14.77 8.05 9.03
C LEU A 27 14.73 8.27 7.52
N ILE A 28 15.25 7.31 6.75
CA ILE A 28 15.29 7.37 5.30
C ILE A 28 13.88 7.44 4.72
N THR A 29 12.95 6.62 5.22
CA THR A 29 11.55 6.60 4.78
C THR A 29 10.87 7.93 5.05
N LEU A 30 11.00 8.48 6.26
CA LEU A 30 10.39 9.74 6.63
C LEU A 30 10.96 10.90 5.79
N VAL A 31 12.28 10.98 5.62
CA VAL A 31 12.92 12.01 4.80
C VAL A 31 12.49 11.90 3.33
N ARG A 32 12.38 10.70 2.79
CA ARG A 32 11.99 10.48 1.39
C ARG A 32 10.55 10.90 1.11
N TRP A 33 9.64 10.65 2.04
CA TRP A 33 8.20 10.81 1.82
C TRP A 33 7.57 12.01 2.54
N HIS A 34 8.34 12.86 3.24
CA HIS A 34 7.79 13.97 4.03
C HIS A 34 6.94 14.97 3.23
N GLN A 35 7.24 15.18 1.96
CA GLN A 35 6.49 16.08 1.07
C GLN A 35 5.48 15.33 0.19
N PHE A 36 4.69 14.44 0.79
CA PHE A 36 3.62 13.79 0.05
C PHE A 36 2.48 14.74 -0.28
N THR A 37 1.85 14.52 -1.44
CA THR A 37 0.71 15.32 -1.90
C THR A 37 -0.54 14.99 -1.08
N VAL A 38 -1.24 16.03 -0.65
CA VAL A 38 -2.56 15.95 0.00
C VAL A 38 -3.57 16.61 -0.92
N ASP A 39 -4.28 15.80 -1.72
CA ASP A 39 -5.28 16.25 -2.69
C ASP A 39 -6.54 15.40 -2.52
N GLU A 40 -7.71 16.04 -2.44
CA GLU A 40 -9.00 15.38 -2.31
C GLU A 40 -9.34 14.47 -3.50
N ARG A 41 -8.73 14.70 -4.66
CA ARG A 41 -8.94 13.94 -5.90
C ARG A 41 -8.07 12.70 -6.01
N GLN A 42 -7.14 12.48 -5.07
CA GLN A 42 -6.33 11.27 -5.08
C GLN A 42 -7.22 10.02 -5.00
N THR A 43 -6.90 9.02 -5.80
CA THR A 43 -7.61 7.74 -5.79
C THR A 43 -7.20 6.89 -4.58
N ASP A 44 -8.06 5.96 -4.17
CA ASP A 44 -7.74 5.00 -3.11
C ASP A 44 -6.54 4.13 -3.47
N THR A 45 -6.35 3.82 -4.76
CA THR A 45 -5.16 3.13 -5.26
C THR A 45 -3.88 3.95 -5.00
N ALA A 46 -3.92 5.28 -5.18
CA ALA A 46 -2.79 6.15 -4.87
C ALA A 46 -2.49 6.16 -3.37
N LEU A 47 -3.51 6.22 -2.51
CA LEU A 47 -3.38 6.14 -1.06
C LEU A 47 -2.77 4.81 -0.61
N ARG A 48 -3.22 3.69 -1.18
CA ARG A 48 -2.64 2.36 -0.89
C ARG A 48 -1.19 2.25 -1.33
N ARG A 49 -0.84 2.84 -2.48
CA ARG A 49 0.55 2.90 -2.94
C ARG A 49 1.40 3.71 -1.96
N PHE A 50 0.89 4.84 -1.48
CA PHE A 50 1.56 5.65 -0.46
C PHE A 50 1.81 4.84 0.82
N ILE A 51 0.78 4.19 1.37
CA ILE A 51 0.90 3.35 2.58
C ILE A 51 1.93 2.22 2.37
N ARG A 52 1.95 1.59 1.20
CA ARG A 52 2.91 0.53 0.88
C ARG A 52 4.35 1.04 0.82
N ASN A 53 4.54 2.23 0.27
CA ASN A 53 5.86 2.83 0.13
C ASN A 53 6.42 3.36 1.46
N VAL A 54 5.55 3.87 2.32
CA VAL A 54 5.93 4.39 3.65
C VAL A 54 6.06 3.26 4.68
N GLY A 55 5.21 2.24 4.59
CA GLY A 55 5.00 1.23 5.62
C GLY A 55 3.91 1.65 6.59
N LYS A 56 3.07 0.69 7.00
CA LYS A 56 1.96 0.96 7.94
C LYS A 56 2.47 1.47 9.29
N GLU A 57 3.59 0.96 9.71
CA GLU A 57 4.26 1.27 10.98
C GLU A 57 4.77 2.71 11.08
N TYR A 58 4.99 3.38 9.95
CA TYR A 58 5.50 4.76 9.89
C TYR A 58 4.44 5.79 9.52
N LEU A 59 3.17 5.38 9.34
CA LEU A 59 2.11 6.30 8.92
C LEU A 59 1.87 7.43 9.93
N ASP A 60 1.85 7.12 11.21
CA ASP A 60 1.64 8.13 12.25
C ASP A 60 2.82 9.10 12.30
N ASP A 61 4.04 8.60 12.18
CA ASP A 61 5.25 9.42 12.16
C ASP A 61 5.27 10.37 10.96
N ILE A 62 4.92 9.90 9.76
CA ILE A 62 4.93 10.73 8.55
C ILE A 62 3.81 11.80 8.59
N LEU A 63 2.66 11.48 9.18
CA LEU A 63 1.58 12.44 9.39
C LEU A 63 1.93 13.47 10.44
N ALA A 64 2.62 13.08 11.52
CA ALA A 64 3.15 13.99 12.52
C ALA A 64 4.21 14.92 11.93
N LEU A 65 5.14 14.38 11.13
CA LEU A 65 6.15 15.16 10.43
C LEU A 65 5.51 16.19 9.48
N ARG A 66 4.48 15.79 8.73
CA ARG A 66 3.71 16.70 7.87
C ARG A 66 3.03 17.82 8.65
N THR A 67 2.50 17.51 9.81
CA THR A 67 1.89 18.50 10.71
C THR A 67 2.95 19.49 11.22
N GLY A 68 4.11 18.99 11.68
CA GLY A 68 5.24 19.82 12.12
C GLY A 68 5.77 20.74 11.02
N ASP A 69 5.92 20.22 9.80
CA ASP A 69 6.34 21.00 8.63
C ASP A 69 5.36 22.15 8.31
N ARG A 70 4.06 21.90 8.41
CA ARG A 70 3.03 22.93 8.24
C ARG A 70 3.13 24.03 9.29
N ILE A 71 3.28 23.65 10.56
CA ILE A 71 3.40 24.61 11.67
C ILE A 71 4.68 25.45 11.49
N GLY A 72 5.80 24.80 11.20
CA GLY A 72 7.09 25.45 10.94
C GLY A 72 7.06 26.39 9.74
N GLY A 73 6.23 26.12 8.73
CA GLY A 73 5.95 26.96 7.58
C GLY A 73 4.92 28.08 7.84
N GLY A 74 4.46 28.28 9.08
CA GLY A 74 3.48 29.30 9.45
C GLY A 74 2.02 28.96 9.07
N ALA A 75 1.75 27.74 8.64
CA ALA A 75 0.39 27.29 8.35
C ALA A 75 -0.29 26.76 9.62
N ARG A 76 -1.62 26.62 9.57
CA ARG A 76 -2.38 25.98 10.65
C ARG A 76 -2.00 24.51 10.77
N GLU A 77 -2.06 23.97 11.98
CA GLU A 77 -1.76 22.57 12.29
C GLU A 77 -2.48 21.58 11.37
N THR A 78 -3.76 21.84 11.10
CA THR A 78 -4.57 21.00 10.23
C THR A 78 -5.27 21.80 9.13
N SER A 79 -5.84 21.09 8.18
CA SER A 79 -6.74 21.60 7.16
C SER A 79 -7.76 20.52 6.82
N TRP A 80 -8.93 20.93 6.34
CA TRP A 80 -9.96 19.96 5.94
C TRP A 80 -9.44 18.90 4.94
N ARG A 81 -8.51 19.27 4.04
CA ARG A 81 -7.87 18.31 3.12
C ARG A 81 -6.99 17.31 3.85
N LEU A 82 -6.21 17.75 4.82
CA LEU A 82 -5.36 16.85 5.61
C LEU A 82 -6.20 15.93 6.49
N ASP A 83 -7.29 16.42 7.06
CA ASP A 83 -8.21 15.62 7.88
C ASP A 83 -8.95 14.58 7.02
N LEU A 84 -9.43 14.98 5.84
CA LEU A 84 -10.00 14.06 4.86
C LEU A 84 -8.98 13.00 4.43
N TYR A 85 -7.73 13.40 4.18
CA TYR A 85 -6.65 12.48 3.81
C TYR A 85 -6.38 11.45 4.91
N LYS A 86 -6.25 11.89 6.17
CA LYS A 86 -6.08 11.00 7.33
C LYS A 86 -7.23 9.99 7.44
N LYS A 87 -8.48 10.47 7.30
CA LYS A 87 -9.66 9.61 7.32
C LYS A 87 -9.60 8.57 6.20
N ARG A 88 -9.33 8.99 4.97
CA ARG A 88 -9.22 8.09 3.82
C ARG A 88 -8.08 7.08 3.97
N LEU A 89 -6.92 7.48 4.52
CA LEU A 89 -5.84 6.55 4.83
C LEU A 89 -6.31 5.44 5.79
N THR A 90 -7.12 5.77 6.79
CA THR A 90 -7.71 4.78 7.70
C THR A 90 -8.71 3.88 6.98
N ASP A 91 -9.56 4.44 6.14
CA ASP A 91 -10.60 3.69 5.44
C ASP A 91 -10.03 2.72 4.41
N VAL A 92 -9.02 3.14 3.63
CA VAL A 92 -8.38 2.24 2.66
C VAL A 92 -7.60 1.10 3.32
N GLN A 93 -7.18 1.24 4.58
CA GLN A 93 -6.53 0.17 5.32
C GLN A 93 -7.47 -0.98 5.74
N LYS A 94 -8.76 -0.75 5.71
CA LYS A 94 -9.79 -1.80 5.95
C LYS A 94 -9.89 -2.78 4.77
N GLN A 95 -9.33 -2.42 3.63
CA GLN A 95 -9.30 -3.24 2.41
C GLN A 95 -7.98 -4.02 2.31
N PRO A 96 -7.92 -5.12 1.53
CA PRO A 96 -6.68 -5.87 1.33
C PRO A 96 -5.58 -5.00 0.69
N PHE A 97 -4.35 -5.17 1.19
CA PHE A 97 -3.17 -4.46 0.71
C PHE A 97 -2.23 -5.32 -0.12
N THR A 98 -2.27 -6.63 0.13
CA THR A 98 -1.42 -7.63 -0.51
C THR A 98 -2.27 -8.79 -0.98
N VAL A 99 -1.71 -9.60 -1.86
CA VAL A 99 -2.34 -10.83 -2.33
C VAL A 99 -2.65 -11.78 -1.17
N SER A 100 -1.83 -11.76 -0.12
CA SER A 100 -2.04 -12.59 1.09
C SER A 100 -3.26 -12.17 1.91
N ASP A 101 -3.77 -10.96 1.72
CA ASP A 101 -4.98 -10.48 2.41
C ASP A 101 -6.28 -10.96 1.74
N LEU A 102 -6.19 -11.60 0.57
CA LEU A 102 -7.34 -12.25 -0.08
C LEU A 102 -7.88 -13.38 0.80
N LYS A 103 -9.20 -13.57 0.78
CA LYS A 103 -9.86 -14.66 1.49
C LYS A 103 -9.77 -16.01 0.75
N VAL A 104 -8.92 -16.09 -0.26
CA VAL A 104 -8.51 -17.30 -0.98
C VAL A 104 -7.00 -17.36 -1.08
N SER A 105 -6.47 -18.56 -1.22
CA SER A 105 -5.04 -18.85 -1.27
C SER A 105 -4.63 -19.50 -2.59
N GLY A 106 -3.33 -19.66 -2.81
CA GLY A 106 -2.83 -20.44 -3.94
C GLY A 106 -3.32 -21.89 -3.94
N TYR A 107 -3.60 -22.46 -2.76
CA TYR A 107 -4.14 -23.80 -2.62
C TYR A 107 -5.55 -23.91 -3.22
N ASP A 108 -6.39 -22.89 -3.03
CA ASP A 108 -7.74 -22.86 -3.61
C ASP A 108 -7.66 -22.82 -5.14
N VAL A 109 -6.73 -22.04 -5.70
CA VAL A 109 -6.48 -21.98 -7.14
C VAL A 109 -6.00 -23.34 -7.66
N MET A 110 -5.01 -23.95 -7.00
CA MET A 110 -4.52 -25.31 -7.37
C MET A 110 -5.64 -26.33 -7.41
N LYS A 111 -6.48 -26.34 -6.39
CA LYS A 111 -7.61 -27.27 -6.28
C LYS A 111 -8.64 -27.07 -7.40
N ILE A 112 -9.02 -25.83 -7.69
CA ILE A 112 -10.04 -25.53 -8.72
C ILE A 112 -9.50 -25.82 -10.12
N TYR A 113 -8.24 -25.43 -10.40
CA TYR A 113 -7.62 -25.66 -11.70
C TYR A 113 -7.12 -27.09 -11.89
N ASN A 114 -7.02 -27.87 -10.81
CA ASN A 114 -6.42 -29.21 -10.78
C ASN A 114 -4.97 -29.21 -11.32
N ILE A 115 -4.14 -28.28 -10.83
CA ILE A 115 -2.75 -28.07 -11.21
C ILE A 115 -1.83 -28.06 -9.98
N GLY A 116 -0.55 -28.37 -10.19
CA GLY A 116 0.50 -28.20 -9.17
C GLY A 116 0.94 -26.74 -9.00
N PRO A 117 1.88 -26.49 -8.05
CA PRO A 117 2.48 -25.18 -7.85
C PRO A 117 3.10 -24.64 -9.14
N GLY A 118 2.84 -23.37 -9.45
CA GLY A 118 3.38 -22.74 -10.66
C GLY A 118 3.01 -21.25 -10.81
N PRO A 119 3.60 -20.56 -11.79
CA PRO A 119 3.43 -19.12 -11.99
C PRO A 119 1.98 -18.68 -12.26
N ILE A 120 1.14 -19.58 -12.79
CA ILE A 120 -0.26 -19.29 -13.10
C ILE A 120 -1.08 -18.96 -11.85
N ILE A 121 -0.74 -19.59 -10.72
CA ILE A 121 -1.40 -19.33 -9.42
C ILE A 121 -1.22 -17.89 -9.01
N GLY A 122 0.03 -17.39 -9.08
CA GLY A 122 0.35 -16.01 -8.78
C GLY A 122 -0.35 -15.02 -9.72
N LYS A 123 -0.47 -15.36 -11.01
CA LYS A 123 -1.20 -14.51 -11.98
C LYS A 123 -2.68 -14.41 -11.63
N ILE A 124 -3.35 -15.52 -11.32
CA ILE A 124 -4.76 -15.54 -10.96
C ILE A 124 -5.01 -14.77 -9.67
N LEU A 125 -4.20 -15.01 -8.63
CA LEU A 125 -4.32 -14.29 -7.37
C LEU A 125 -4.07 -12.79 -7.54
N ASN A 126 -3.15 -12.37 -8.40
CA ASN A 126 -2.94 -10.95 -8.70
C ASN A 126 -4.14 -10.32 -9.44
N ILE A 127 -4.76 -11.04 -10.38
CA ILE A 127 -5.98 -10.56 -11.06
C ILE A 127 -7.09 -10.33 -10.03
N LEU A 128 -7.37 -11.31 -9.17
CA LEU A 128 -8.37 -11.18 -8.12
C LEU A 128 -8.05 -10.05 -7.14
N PHE A 129 -6.78 -9.91 -6.77
CA PHE A 129 -6.33 -8.83 -5.91
C PHE A 129 -6.60 -7.46 -6.52
N HIS A 130 -6.32 -7.28 -7.82
CA HIS A 130 -6.64 -6.03 -8.51
C HIS A 130 -8.15 -5.76 -8.56
N GLU A 131 -8.97 -6.77 -8.82
CA GLU A 131 -10.44 -6.61 -8.80
C GLU A 131 -10.96 -6.21 -7.42
N VAL A 132 -10.42 -6.80 -6.36
CA VAL A 132 -10.79 -6.45 -4.98
C VAL A 132 -10.32 -5.05 -4.61
N VAL A 133 -9.08 -4.68 -4.97
CA VAL A 133 -8.51 -3.35 -4.71
C VAL A 133 -9.28 -2.25 -5.46
N GLU A 134 -9.76 -2.54 -6.67
CA GLU A 134 -10.58 -1.62 -7.46
C GLU A 134 -12.07 -1.62 -7.07
N LEU A 135 -12.43 -2.34 -6.00
CA LEU A 135 -13.80 -2.50 -5.50
C LEU A 135 -14.79 -3.11 -6.51
N LYS A 136 -14.27 -3.81 -7.51
CA LYS A 136 -15.08 -4.53 -8.50
C LYS A 136 -15.61 -5.85 -7.96
N THR A 137 -14.90 -6.45 -7.00
CA THR A 137 -15.22 -7.74 -6.40
C THR A 137 -15.04 -7.67 -4.87
N PRO A 138 -16.04 -8.06 -4.07
CA PRO A 138 -15.88 -8.15 -2.62
C PRO A 138 -14.84 -9.19 -2.21
N ASN A 139 -14.01 -8.89 -1.19
CA ASN A 139 -13.07 -9.85 -0.62
C ASN A 139 -13.78 -10.85 0.29
N LYS A 140 -14.64 -11.68 -0.29
CA LYS A 140 -15.35 -12.78 0.38
C LYS A 140 -14.97 -14.10 -0.28
N ARG A 141 -14.72 -15.12 0.54
CA ARG A 141 -14.23 -16.42 0.07
C ARG A 141 -15.11 -17.02 -1.02
N GLU A 142 -16.41 -17.04 -0.81
CA GLU A 142 -17.40 -17.62 -1.72
C GLU A 142 -17.34 -16.95 -3.10
N ILE A 143 -17.36 -15.61 -3.10
CA ILE A 143 -17.32 -14.80 -4.33
C ILE A 143 -15.99 -14.97 -5.07
N LEU A 144 -14.87 -15.03 -4.34
CA LEU A 144 -13.56 -15.19 -4.95
C LEU A 144 -13.38 -16.60 -5.54
N ILE A 145 -13.97 -17.62 -4.94
CA ILE A 145 -14.00 -19.00 -5.50
C ILE A 145 -14.79 -19.00 -6.81
N GLU A 146 -15.99 -18.44 -6.84
CA GLU A 146 -16.78 -18.30 -8.07
C GLU A 146 -15.99 -17.60 -9.18
N LYS A 147 -15.27 -16.53 -8.83
CA LYS A 147 -14.41 -15.81 -9.77
C LYS A 147 -13.27 -16.67 -10.32
N ILE A 148 -12.63 -17.49 -9.50
CA ILE A 148 -11.59 -18.44 -9.95
C ILE A 148 -12.19 -19.44 -10.95
N GLU A 149 -13.38 -19.96 -10.68
CA GLU A 149 -14.08 -20.90 -11.58
C GLU A 149 -14.47 -20.23 -12.90
N GLU A 150 -14.96 -18.99 -12.87
CA GLU A 150 -15.25 -18.21 -14.09
C GLU A 150 -13.99 -18.02 -14.95
N HIS A 151 -12.87 -17.65 -14.34
CA HIS A 151 -11.59 -17.51 -15.03
C HIS A 151 -11.16 -18.83 -15.68
N LYS A 152 -11.29 -19.94 -14.99
CA LYS A 152 -10.99 -21.26 -15.53
C LYS A 152 -11.85 -21.61 -16.77
N LYS A 153 -13.17 -21.36 -16.69
CA LYS A 153 -14.08 -21.59 -17.82
C LYS A 153 -13.70 -20.78 -19.05
N ARG A 154 -13.33 -19.50 -18.87
CA ARG A 154 -12.93 -18.61 -19.97
C ARG A 154 -11.61 -19.06 -20.63
N GLN A 155 -10.68 -19.64 -19.90
CA GLN A 155 -9.41 -20.15 -20.44
C GLN A 155 -9.57 -21.48 -21.19
N ASN A 156 -10.57 -22.28 -20.86
CA ASN A 156 -10.86 -23.55 -21.54
C ASN A 156 -11.69 -23.40 -22.83
N VAL A 157 -12.17 -22.18 -23.16
CA VAL A 157 -12.99 -21.88 -24.35
C VAL A 157 -12.14 -21.28 -25.48
N ASN A 158 -10.85 -21.00 -25.22
CA ASN A 158 -9.86 -20.57 -26.22
C ASN A 158 -8.83 -21.68 -26.47
#